data_7d5971a32a0614550aba008c0ca2f6fa
#
_entry.id   7d5971a32a0614550aba008c0ca2f6fa
#
_cell.length_a   1.000
_cell.length_b   1.000
_cell.length_c   1.000
_cell.angle_alpha   90.00
_cell.angle_beta   90.00
_cell.angle_gamma   90.00
#
_symmetry.space_group_name_H-M   'P 1'
#
loop_
_entity.id
_entity.type
_entity.pdbx_description
1 polymer ?
#
loop_
_entity_poly.entity_id
_entity_poly.type
_entity_poly.pdbx_seq_one_letter_code
_entity_poly.pdbx_strand_id
1 'polypeptide(L)'
;YVLTMNRRNLGYVYPYNARRDFPVANDKLLCKEILAPVGVPLAKTHFSYRYFYELKNLERDLATLDEFVIKPSQGSAGNGIVVIVGRKDGEWIGINGKRYGIDALKRHISDIIFGVYSFDNQDAAIIEQRVIQHQALDRLFDRGLADVRIIMFQHQPIQAMSRVPTLASDGKANLHQGAVGLGLDLKSGCCSSA
;
A
#
# COMPACT_ATOMS: atom_id res chain seq x y z
N TYR A 1 -12.76 29.58 -1.99
CA TYR A 1 -11.75 29.47 -3.05
C TYR A 1 -11.25 28.03 -3.08
N VAL A 2 -11.36 27.38 -4.25
CA VAL A 2 -10.81 26.04 -4.47
C VAL A 2 -9.32 26.18 -4.81
N LEU A 3 -8.48 25.40 -4.12
CA LEU A 3 -7.06 25.34 -4.40
C LEU A 3 -6.83 24.45 -5.63
N THR A 4 -6.48 25.06 -6.77
CA THR A 4 -6.17 24.34 -8.00
C THR A 4 -4.88 23.52 -7.85
N MET A 5 -4.72 22.46 -8.65
CA MET A 5 -3.54 21.58 -8.61
C MET A 5 -2.23 22.37 -8.80
N ASN A 6 -2.19 23.27 -9.77
CA ASN A 6 -1.00 24.10 -10.03
C ASN A 6 -0.69 25.01 -8.84
N ARG A 7 -1.69 25.69 -8.27
CA ARG A 7 -1.50 26.55 -7.09
C ARG A 7 -1.05 25.76 -5.88
N ARG A 8 -1.61 24.55 -5.68
CA ARG A 8 -1.15 23.63 -4.61
C ARG A 8 0.32 23.25 -4.82
N ASN A 9 0.70 22.83 -6.03
CA ASN A 9 2.05 22.37 -6.31
C ASN A 9 3.08 23.48 -6.21
N LEU A 10 2.83 24.63 -6.85
CA LEU A 10 3.77 25.75 -6.90
C LEU A 10 3.82 26.54 -5.60
N GLY A 11 2.70 26.69 -4.89
CA GLY A 11 2.62 27.49 -3.67
C GLY A 11 2.92 26.72 -2.37
N TYR A 12 2.73 25.40 -2.38
CA TYR A 12 2.80 24.60 -1.14
C TYR A 12 3.69 23.38 -1.25
N VAL A 13 3.54 22.55 -2.31
CA VAL A 13 4.27 21.28 -2.36
C VAL A 13 5.76 21.52 -2.61
N TYR A 14 6.09 22.19 -3.71
CA TYR A 14 7.50 22.37 -4.09
C TYR A 14 8.31 23.28 -3.17
N PRO A 15 7.78 24.39 -2.62
CA PRO A 15 8.55 25.23 -1.70
C PRO A 15 8.85 24.55 -0.36
N TYR A 16 7.99 23.61 0.09
CA TYR A 16 8.10 23.01 1.42
C TYR A 16 8.55 21.54 1.41
N ASN A 17 8.75 20.94 0.23
CA ASN A 17 9.26 19.57 0.11
C ASN A 17 10.41 19.54 -0.87
N ALA A 18 11.62 19.36 -0.36
CA ALA A 18 12.80 19.28 -1.20
C ALA A 18 12.74 18.05 -2.13
N ARG A 19 13.06 18.22 -3.39
CA ARG A 19 13.05 17.14 -4.40
C ARG A 19 13.89 15.93 -3.99
N ARG A 20 14.99 16.15 -3.27
CA ARG A 20 15.86 15.09 -2.76
C ARG A 20 15.14 14.12 -1.81
N ASP A 21 14.03 14.55 -1.19
CA ASP A 21 13.28 13.75 -0.21
C ASP A 21 12.14 12.94 -0.86
N PHE A 22 11.83 13.20 -2.15
CA PHE A 22 10.77 12.48 -2.88
C PHE A 22 11.01 10.98 -2.99
N PRO A 23 12.23 10.47 -3.18
CA PRO A 23 12.49 9.03 -3.19
C PRO A 23 12.01 8.33 -1.93
N VAL A 24 12.12 8.96 -0.77
CA VAL A 24 11.64 8.41 0.51
C VAL A 24 10.12 8.17 0.51
N ALA A 25 9.37 9.08 -0.10
CA ALA A 25 7.92 8.95 -0.21
C ALA A 25 7.48 7.96 -1.30
N ASN A 26 8.28 7.80 -2.34
CA ASN A 26 7.96 6.97 -3.50
C ASN A 26 8.38 5.51 -3.33
N ASP A 27 9.49 5.24 -2.63
CA ASP A 27 10.03 3.90 -2.42
C ASP A 27 9.69 3.39 -1.01
N LYS A 28 8.81 2.37 -0.94
CA LYS A 28 8.32 1.81 0.32
C LYS A 28 9.42 1.08 1.11
N LEU A 29 10.42 0.50 0.45
CA LEU A 29 11.55 -0.13 1.13
C LEU A 29 12.41 0.94 1.80
N LEU A 30 12.80 1.98 1.07
CA LEU A 30 13.56 3.11 1.61
C LEU A 30 12.80 3.82 2.75
N CYS A 31 11.49 4.03 2.59
CA CYS A 31 10.63 4.58 3.63
C CYS A 31 10.68 3.73 4.91
N LYS A 32 10.57 2.41 4.79
CA LYS A 32 10.66 1.48 5.92
C LYS A 32 12.03 1.51 6.60
N GLU A 33 13.12 1.56 5.85
CA GLU A 33 14.47 1.65 6.39
C GLU A 33 14.67 2.90 7.25
N ILE A 34 14.06 4.02 6.86
CA ILE A 34 14.15 5.29 7.61
C ILE A 34 13.23 5.28 8.82
N LEU A 35 12.03 4.72 8.72
CA LEU A 35 11.03 4.78 9.77
C LEU A 35 11.22 3.70 10.86
N ALA A 36 11.79 2.54 10.53
CA ALA A 36 11.98 1.45 11.48
C ALA A 36 12.86 1.86 12.70
N PRO A 37 14.00 2.55 12.53
CA PRO A 37 14.87 2.94 13.65
C PRO A 37 14.21 3.93 14.61
N VAL A 38 13.22 4.69 14.17
CA VAL A 38 12.50 5.67 15.00
C VAL A 38 11.22 5.09 15.63
N GLY A 39 11.03 3.78 15.57
CA GLY A 39 9.96 3.07 16.27
C GLY A 39 8.58 3.19 15.65
N VAL A 40 8.47 3.61 14.39
CA VAL A 40 7.18 3.62 13.69
C VAL A 40 6.74 2.17 13.42
N PRO A 41 5.52 1.76 13.82
CA PRO A 41 5.01 0.42 13.53
C PRO A 41 4.89 0.19 12.01
N LEU A 42 5.50 -0.87 11.53
CA LEU A 42 5.54 -1.21 10.11
C LEU A 42 5.16 -2.69 9.92
N ALA A 43 4.45 -2.99 8.82
CA ALA A 43 4.27 -4.37 8.40
C ALA A 43 5.64 -5.02 8.15
N LYS A 44 5.87 -6.22 8.73
CA LYS A 44 7.15 -6.93 8.60
C LYS A 44 7.40 -7.28 7.13
N THR A 45 8.54 -6.90 6.58
CA THR A 45 9.00 -7.38 5.29
C THR A 45 9.61 -8.76 5.48
N HIS A 46 9.07 -9.77 4.81
CA HIS A 46 9.60 -11.13 4.82
C HIS A 46 10.73 -11.26 3.81
N PHE A 47 10.47 -10.82 2.57
CA PHE A 47 11.41 -10.88 1.45
C PHE A 47 11.23 -9.66 0.56
N SER A 48 12.28 -9.34 -0.20
CA SER A 48 12.22 -8.40 -1.31
C SER A 48 13.04 -8.94 -2.48
N TYR A 49 12.53 -8.75 -3.69
CA TYR A 49 13.18 -9.18 -4.92
C TYR A 49 13.35 -7.98 -5.84
N ARG A 50 14.58 -7.66 -6.18
CA ARG A 50 14.92 -6.54 -7.05
C ARG A 50 15.37 -7.01 -8.44
N TYR A 51 15.87 -8.25 -8.51
CA TYR A 51 16.40 -8.82 -9.74
C TYR A 51 15.76 -10.15 -10.07
N PHE A 52 15.51 -10.41 -11.35
CA PHE A 52 14.85 -11.62 -11.81
C PHE A 52 15.55 -12.91 -11.36
N TYR A 53 16.89 -12.93 -11.31
CA TYR A 53 17.65 -14.11 -10.91
C TYR A 53 17.40 -14.54 -9.45
N GLU A 54 16.95 -13.64 -8.59
CA GLU A 54 16.62 -13.91 -7.19
C GLU A 54 15.40 -14.82 -7.06
N LEU A 55 14.52 -14.84 -8.07
CA LEU A 55 13.29 -15.64 -8.09
C LEU A 55 13.53 -17.15 -8.14
N LYS A 56 14.77 -17.60 -8.34
CA LYS A 56 15.14 -19.00 -8.15
C LYS A 56 14.87 -19.52 -6.74
N ASN A 57 14.84 -18.62 -5.75
CA ASN A 57 14.61 -18.94 -4.34
C ASN A 57 13.13 -18.79 -3.93
N LEU A 58 12.26 -18.26 -4.78
CA LEU A 58 10.90 -17.86 -4.44
C LEU A 58 10.09 -18.98 -3.78
N GLU A 59 10.12 -20.19 -4.34
CA GLU A 59 9.37 -21.32 -3.81
C GLU A 59 9.79 -21.67 -2.39
N ARG A 60 11.09 -21.73 -2.12
CA ARG A 60 11.66 -21.95 -0.79
C ARG A 60 11.26 -20.85 0.18
N ASP A 61 11.35 -19.60 -0.24
CA ASP A 61 11.12 -18.42 0.58
C ASP A 61 9.63 -18.29 0.95
N LEU A 62 8.71 -18.70 0.05
CA LEU A 62 7.28 -18.73 0.31
C LEU A 62 6.78 -20.02 0.98
N ALA A 63 7.61 -21.06 1.11
CA ALA A 63 7.18 -22.37 1.61
C ALA A 63 6.54 -22.32 3.01
N THR A 64 6.98 -21.40 3.86
CA THR A 64 6.53 -21.23 5.25
C THR A 64 5.49 -20.13 5.43
N LEU A 65 5.07 -19.47 4.34
CA LEU A 65 4.12 -18.36 4.40
C LEU A 65 2.76 -18.81 3.86
N ASP A 66 1.76 -18.82 4.74
CA ASP A 66 0.37 -19.07 4.36
C ASP A 66 -0.37 -17.76 4.01
N GLU A 67 -0.03 -16.67 4.70
CA GLU A 67 -0.62 -15.35 4.49
C GLU A 67 0.48 -14.30 4.28
N PHE A 68 0.35 -13.49 3.24
CA PHE A 68 1.26 -12.40 2.93
C PHE A 68 0.68 -11.44 1.89
N VAL A 69 1.36 -10.33 1.68
CA VAL A 69 1.04 -9.38 0.61
C VAL A 69 2.24 -9.24 -0.32
N ILE A 70 2.00 -9.31 -1.61
CA ILE A 70 2.96 -8.93 -2.65
C ILE A 70 2.61 -7.53 -3.12
N LYS A 71 3.58 -6.63 -3.19
CA LYS A 71 3.39 -5.27 -3.71
C LYS A 71 4.66 -4.69 -4.31
N PRO A 72 4.53 -3.77 -5.29
CA PRO A 72 5.67 -3.02 -5.81
C PRO A 72 6.17 -1.99 -4.78
N SER A 73 7.49 -1.79 -4.73
CA SER A 73 8.09 -0.77 -3.85
C SER A 73 7.72 0.64 -4.28
N GLN A 74 7.72 0.92 -5.58
CA GLN A 74 7.44 2.26 -6.14
C GLN A 74 6.03 2.41 -6.73
N GLY A 75 5.28 1.33 -6.91
CA GLY A 75 3.93 1.37 -7.46
C GLY A 75 2.95 2.22 -6.64
N SER A 76 1.92 2.75 -7.28
CA SER A 76 0.92 3.64 -6.71
C SER A 76 -0.52 3.13 -6.92
N ALA A 77 -1.48 3.75 -6.24
CA ALA A 77 -2.92 3.50 -6.39
C ALA A 77 -3.36 2.04 -6.14
N GLY A 78 -2.56 1.23 -5.45
CA GLY A 78 -2.88 -0.19 -5.21
C GLY A 78 -2.65 -1.10 -6.41
N ASN A 79 -2.04 -0.61 -7.49
CA ASN A 79 -1.70 -1.43 -8.65
C ASN A 79 -0.59 -2.42 -8.30
N GLY A 80 -0.69 -3.63 -8.83
CA GLY A 80 0.29 -4.69 -8.58
C GLY A 80 0.23 -5.32 -7.18
N ILE A 81 -0.77 -4.98 -6.35
CA ILE A 81 -0.94 -5.61 -5.03
C ILE A 81 -1.69 -6.94 -5.19
N VAL A 82 -1.12 -8.00 -4.62
CA VAL A 82 -1.78 -9.30 -4.43
C VAL A 82 -1.78 -9.62 -2.94
N VAL A 83 -2.97 -9.84 -2.38
CA VAL A 83 -3.16 -10.20 -0.97
C VAL A 83 -3.48 -11.68 -0.89
N ILE A 84 -2.61 -12.44 -0.23
CA ILE A 84 -2.77 -13.88 0.03
C ILE A 84 -3.33 -14.04 1.45
N VAL A 85 -4.41 -14.82 1.57
CA VAL A 85 -5.15 -15.02 2.83
C VAL A 85 -5.08 -16.45 3.35
N GLY A 86 -4.41 -17.34 2.65
CA GLY A 86 -4.25 -18.73 3.06
C GLY A 86 -3.67 -19.59 1.96
N ARG A 87 -3.50 -20.88 2.27
CA ARG A 87 -3.00 -21.91 1.35
C ARG A 87 -3.92 -23.12 1.38
N LYS A 88 -4.20 -23.70 0.21
CA LYS A 88 -4.99 -24.93 0.07
C LYS A 88 -4.51 -25.74 -1.12
N ASP A 89 -4.38 -27.06 -0.96
CA ASP A 89 -3.95 -28.02 -2.01
C ASP A 89 -2.65 -27.59 -2.71
N GLY A 90 -1.70 -27.00 -1.97
CA GLY A 90 -0.41 -26.55 -2.51
C GLY A 90 -0.45 -25.18 -3.20
N GLU A 91 -1.60 -24.55 -3.37
CA GLU A 91 -1.76 -23.23 -3.98
C GLU A 91 -2.13 -22.16 -2.94
N TRP A 92 -1.72 -20.93 -3.17
CA TRP A 92 -2.10 -19.77 -2.36
C TRP A 92 -3.43 -19.20 -2.80
N ILE A 93 -4.24 -18.78 -1.83
CA ILE A 93 -5.59 -18.23 -2.05
C ILE A 93 -5.53 -16.72 -1.88
N GLY A 94 -5.87 -15.99 -2.93
CA GLY A 94 -6.02 -14.54 -2.86
C GLY A 94 -7.30 -14.13 -2.15
N ILE A 95 -7.32 -12.91 -1.60
CA ILE A 95 -8.50 -12.34 -0.91
C ILE A 95 -9.75 -12.30 -1.82
N ASN A 96 -9.55 -12.26 -3.13
CA ASN A 96 -10.61 -12.33 -4.14
C ASN A 96 -11.03 -13.78 -4.50
N GLY A 97 -10.52 -14.78 -3.79
CA GLY A 97 -10.76 -16.20 -4.05
C GLY A 97 -9.94 -16.82 -5.19
N LYS A 98 -9.13 -16.03 -5.89
CA LYS A 98 -8.27 -16.53 -6.97
C LYS A 98 -7.16 -17.42 -6.38
N ARG A 99 -6.89 -18.55 -7.06
CA ARG A 99 -5.80 -19.47 -6.70
C ARG A 99 -4.52 -19.10 -7.46
N TYR A 100 -3.40 -19.17 -6.75
CA TYR A 100 -2.08 -18.86 -7.28
C TYR A 100 -1.11 -20.03 -7.06
N GLY A 101 -0.69 -20.69 -8.13
CA GLY A 101 0.48 -21.56 -8.10
C GLY A 101 1.78 -20.74 -8.11
N ILE A 102 2.91 -21.40 -7.84
CA ILE A 102 4.23 -20.73 -7.76
C ILE A 102 4.58 -19.97 -9.05
N ASP A 103 4.26 -20.53 -10.24
CA ASP A 103 4.56 -19.89 -11.51
C ASP A 103 3.73 -18.62 -11.74
N ALA A 104 2.49 -18.59 -11.24
CA ALA A 104 1.65 -17.40 -11.32
C ALA A 104 2.20 -16.27 -10.43
N LEU A 105 2.66 -16.60 -9.22
CA LEU A 105 3.31 -15.64 -8.31
C LEU A 105 4.64 -15.17 -8.89
N LYS A 106 5.45 -16.08 -9.47
CA LYS A 106 6.72 -15.74 -10.10
C LYS A 106 6.53 -14.77 -11.27
N ARG A 107 5.53 -14.99 -12.12
CA ARG A 107 5.19 -14.04 -13.20
C ARG A 107 4.79 -12.69 -12.65
N HIS A 108 3.89 -12.65 -11.68
CA HIS A 108 3.45 -11.40 -11.07
C HIS A 108 4.61 -10.60 -10.45
N ILE A 109 5.51 -11.28 -9.74
CA ILE A 109 6.70 -10.65 -9.16
C ILE A 109 7.65 -10.16 -10.27
N SER A 110 7.78 -10.92 -11.38
CA SER A 110 8.55 -10.49 -12.54
C SER A 110 7.97 -9.21 -13.16
N ASP A 111 6.64 -9.13 -13.31
CA ASP A 111 5.96 -7.94 -13.82
C ASP A 111 6.26 -6.71 -12.94
N ILE A 112 6.32 -6.89 -11.61
CA ILE A 112 6.73 -5.82 -10.69
C ILE A 112 8.19 -5.40 -10.96
N ILE A 113 9.12 -6.36 -11.01
CA ILE A 113 10.55 -6.09 -11.20
C ILE A 113 10.81 -5.35 -12.52
N PHE A 114 10.09 -5.72 -13.58
CA PHE A 114 10.20 -5.09 -14.89
C PHE A 114 9.40 -3.78 -15.04
N GLY A 115 8.78 -3.29 -13.96
CA GLY A 115 8.19 -1.95 -13.91
C GLY A 115 6.77 -1.81 -14.44
N VAL A 116 6.07 -2.92 -14.71
CA VAL A 116 4.67 -2.90 -15.23
C VAL A 116 3.74 -2.02 -14.37
N TYR A 117 4.01 -1.92 -13.07
CA TYR A 117 3.22 -1.13 -12.12
C TYR A 117 3.90 0.18 -11.68
N SER A 118 5.04 0.52 -12.26
CA SER A 118 5.91 1.64 -11.84
C SER A 118 6.35 2.50 -13.03
N PHE A 119 5.45 2.64 -14.01
CA PHE A 119 5.67 3.47 -15.21
C PHE A 119 6.94 3.08 -15.97
N ASP A 120 7.14 1.78 -16.19
CA ASP A 120 8.29 1.17 -16.87
C ASP A 120 9.65 1.43 -16.18
N ASN A 121 9.64 1.92 -14.93
CA ASN A 121 10.85 1.99 -14.13
C ASN A 121 11.10 0.67 -13.42
N GLN A 122 12.33 0.21 -13.43
CA GLN A 122 12.74 -0.95 -12.64
C GLN A 122 12.34 -0.78 -11.18
N ASP A 123 11.69 -1.80 -10.61
CA ASP A 123 11.14 -1.76 -9.25
C ASP A 123 11.60 -2.98 -8.44
N ALA A 124 11.23 -3.03 -7.19
CA ALA A 124 11.39 -4.19 -6.33
C ALA A 124 10.03 -4.73 -5.88
N ALA A 125 9.87 -6.04 -5.91
CA ALA A 125 8.72 -6.70 -5.33
C ALA A 125 8.96 -6.91 -3.83
N ILE A 126 8.00 -6.54 -3.01
CA ILE A 126 7.99 -6.71 -1.56
C ILE A 126 7.03 -7.84 -1.20
N ILE A 127 7.50 -8.79 -0.41
CA ILE A 127 6.66 -9.79 0.26
C ILE A 127 6.60 -9.36 1.73
N GLU A 128 5.42 -8.98 2.20
CA GLU A 128 5.29 -8.49 3.57
C GLU A 128 4.12 -9.13 4.31
N GLN A 129 4.14 -8.97 5.62
CA GLN A 129 3.08 -9.38 6.52
C GLN A 129 1.75 -8.77 6.09
N ARG A 130 0.72 -9.61 6.02
CA ARG A 130 -0.65 -9.13 5.86
C ARG A 130 -1.09 -8.39 7.11
N VAL A 131 -1.52 -7.14 6.94
CA VAL A 131 -2.15 -6.36 8.02
C VAL A 131 -3.63 -6.73 8.08
N ILE A 132 -4.09 -7.06 9.28
CA ILE A 132 -5.51 -7.35 9.54
C ILE A 132 -6.13 -6.10 10.14
N GLN A 133 -7.28 -5.70 9.63
CA GLN A 133 -8.01 -4.55 10.13
C GLN A 133 -8.49 -4.78 11.56
N HIS A 134 -8.52 -3.72 12.37
CA HIS A 134 -9.03 -3.80 13.72
C HIS A 134 -10.56 -4.05 13.73
N GLN A 135 -11.04 -4.89 14.62
CA GLN A 135 -12.44 -5.33 14.70
C GLN A 135 -13.47 -4.18 14.73
N ALA A 136 -13.12 -3.04 15.30
CA ALA A 136 -13.99 -1.87 15.31
C ALA A 136 -14.29 -1.34 13.91
N LEU A 137 -13.34 -1.48 12.98
CA LEU A 137 -13.51 -1.09 11.58
C LEU A 137 -14.12 -2.19 10.73
N ASP A 138 -13.85 -3.48 11.04
CA ASP A 138 -14.44 -4.62 10.34
C ASP A 138 -15.98 -4.64 10.42
N ARG A 139 -16.55 -4.13 11.51
CA ARG A 139 -18.02 -4.00 11.67
C ARG A 139 -18.64 -2.99 10.71
N LEU A 140 -17.84 -2.05 10.23
CA LEU A 140 -18.28 -1.04 9.27
C LEU A 140 -18.02 -1.47 7.83
N PHE A 141 -16.97 -2.27 7.61
CA PHE A 141 -16.48 -2.64 6.28
C PHE A 141 -15.81 -4.01 6.34
N ASP A 142 -16.43 -4.99 5.72
CA ASP A 142 -16.00 -6.39 5.71
C ASP A 142 -14.93 -6.72 4.66
N ARG A 143 -14.54 -5.77 3.85
CA ARG A 143 -13.59 -5.98 2.73
C ARG A 143 -12.55 -4.88 2.62
N GLY A 144 -11.30 -5.28 2.70
CA GLY A 144 -10.15 -4.40 2.51
C GLY A 144 -9.67 -3.73 3.80
N LEU A 145 -8.74 -2.80 3.66
CA LEU A 145 -8.19 -2.01 4.77
C LEU A 145 -8.61 -0.55 4.61
N ALA A 146 -9.30 -0.02 5.61
CA ALA A 146 -9.48 1.42 5.75
C ALA A 146 -8.15 2.06 6.14
N ASP A 147 -7.91 3.28 5.70
CA ASP A 147 -6.75 4.07 6.13
C ASP A 147 -7.17 5.44 6.66
N VAL A 148 -6.27 6.06 7.41
CA VAL A 148 -6.40 7.45 7.83
C VAL A 148 -5.38 8.28 7.07
N ARG A 149 -5.86 9.26 6.31
CA ARG A 149 -5.05 10.22 5.60
C ARG A 149 -5.02 11.55 6.33
N ILE A 150 -3.84 11.98 6.74
CA ILE A 150 -3.64 13.28 7.38
C ILE A 150 -2.83 14.17 6.45
N ILE A 151 -3.33 15.37 6.17
CA ILE A 151 -2.60 16.39 5.43
C ILE A 151 -1.86 17.24 6.44
N MET A 152 -0.54 17.28 6.30
CA MET A 152 0.36 18.06 7.14
C MET A 152 0.86 19.29 6.39
N PHE A 153 1.00 20.41 7.07
CA PHE A 153 1.69 21.60 6.58
C PHE A 153 2.57 22.17 7.70
N GLN A 154 3.87 22.31 7.41
CA GLN A 154 4.87 22.81 8.38
C GLN A 154 4.75 22.13 9.76
N HIS A 155 4.70 20.78 9.75
CA HIS A 155 4.56 19.94 10.95
C HIS A 155 3.22 20.03 11.69
N GLN A 156 2.23 20.79 11.17
CA GLN A 156 0.89 20.87 11.73
C GLN A 156 -0.10 20.05 10.92
N PRO A 157 -0.94 19.21 11.54
CA PRO A 157 -2.05 18.56 10.86
C PRO A 157 -3.13 19.63 10.55
N ILE A 158 -3.53 19.72 9.29
CA ILE A 158 -4.53 20.68 8.82
C ILE A 158 -5.83 20.04 8.41
N GLN A 159 -5.81 18.79 8.04
CA GLN A 159 -7.00 18.02 7.65
C GLN A 159 -6.76 16.53 7.85
N ALA A 160 -7.79 15.81 8.28
CA ALA A 160 -7.79 14.35 8.34
C ALA A 160 -9.04 13.78 7.69
N MET A 161 -8.90 12.59 7.08
CA MET A 161 -10.01 11.80 6.58
C MET A 161 -9.71 10.31 6.77
N SER A 162 -10.73 9.52 7.02
CA SER A 162 -10.67 8.07 6.84
C SER A 162 -11.10 7.73 5.43
N ARG A 163 -10.35 6.88 4.74
CA ARG A 163 -10.72 6.34 3.44
C ARG A 163 -11.13 4.90 3.62
N VAL A 164 -12.35 4.64 3.23
CA VAL A 164 -13.03 3.40 3.52
C VAL A 164 -13.29 2.64 2.24
N PRO A 165 -12.82 1.39 2.13
CA PRO A 165 -13.10 0.54 0.99
C PRO A 165 -14.60 0.28 0.84
N THR A 166 -15.02 0.05 -0.41
CA THR A 166 -16.37 -0.36 -0.77
C THR A 166 -16.33 -1.55 -1.72
N LEU A 167 -17.48 -2.13 -2.04
CA LEU A 167 -17.59 -3.13 -3.10
C LEU A 167 -17.13 -2.58 -4.45
N ALA A 168 -17.46 -1.31 -4.74
CA ALA A 168 -17.06 -0.65 -5.99
C ALA A 168 -15.55 -0.44 -6.10
N SER A 169 -14.84 -0.27 -4.96
CA SER A 169 -13.38 -0.10 -4.94
C SER A 169 -12.60 -1.42 -4.88
N ASP A 170 -13.29 -2.57 -4.91
CA ASP A 170 -12.66 -3.91 -4.78
C ASP A 170 -11.74 -4.01 -3.55
N GLY A 171 -12.20 -3.48 -2.41
CA GLY A 171 -11.46 -3.52 -1.15
C GLY A 171 -10.29 -2.52 -1.06
N LYS A 172 -10.15 -1.59 -2.00
CA LYS A 172 -9.10 -0.57 -2.00
C LYS A 172 -9.61 0.73 -1.38
N ALA A 173 -8.81 1.35 -0.51
CA ALA A 173 -9.13 2.64 0.10
C ALA A 173 -8.88 3.85 -0.81
N ASN A 174 -8.91 3.65 -2.12
CA ASN A 174 -8.63 4.70 -3.11
C ASN A 174 -9.93 5.37 -3.57
N LEU A 175 -10.10 6.67 -3.28
CA LEU A 175 -11.30 7.43 -3.64
C LEU A 175 -11.58 7.43 -5.15
N HIS A 176 -10.55 7.46 -6.00
CA HIS A 176 -10.72 7.40 -7.46
C HIS A 176 -11.21 6.04 -7.97
N GLN A 177 -11.18 5.02 -7.13
CA GLN A 177 -11.64 3.66 -7.44
C GLN A 177 -12.96 3.33 -6.75
N GLY A 178 -13.64 4.32 -6.17
CA GLY A 178 -14.95 4.15 -5.56
C GLY A 178 -14.95 3.94 -4.04
N ALA A 179 -13.82 4.16 -3.36
CA ALA A 179 -13.82 4.24 -1.89
C ALA A 179 -14.52 5.50 -1.39
N VAL A 180 -15.01 5.48 -0.16
CA VAL A 180 -15.67 6.61 0.50
C VAL A 180 -14.67 7.33 1.41
N GLY A 181 -14.69 8.67 1.35
CA GLY A 181 -13.91 9.52 2.25
C GLY A 181 -14.79 10.07 3.38
N LEU A 182 -14.39 9.83 4.62
CA LEU A 182 -15.05 10.37 5.81
C LEU A 182 -14.16 11.44 6.42
N GLY A 183 -14.63 12.68 6.48
CA GLY A 183 -13.92 13.77 7.17
C GLY A 183 -13.77 13.46 8.67
N LEU A 184 -12.58 13.70 9.21
CA LEU A 184 -12.31 13.50 10.63
C LEU A 184 -11.98 14.84 11.31
N ASP A 185 -12.61 15.10 12.44
CA ASP A 185 -12.21 16.20 13.31
C ASP A 185 -10.84 15.89 13.94
N LEU A 186 -9.91 16.82 13.80
CA LEU A 186 -8.52 16.63 14.23
C LEU A 186 -8.33 16.52 15.75
N LYS A 187 -9.28 17.00 16.54
CA LYS A 187 -9.19 16.98 18.01
C LYS A 187 -9.83 15.72 18.59
N SER A 188 -11.01 15.39 18.13
CA SER A 188 -11.79 14.27 18.67
C SER A 188 -11.59 12.96 17.93
N GLY A 189 -11.13 13.00 16.67
CA GLY A 189 -11.08 11.85 15.78
C GLY A 189 -12.46 11.39 15.28
N CYS A 190 -13.52 12.08 15.63
CA CYS A 190 -14.88 11.75 15.21
C CYS A 190 -15.11 12.11 13.74
N CYS A 191 -16.02 11.37 13.07
CA CYS A 191 -16.46 11.73 11.72
C CYS A 191 -17.21 13.06 11.76
N SER A 192 -16.80 14.01 10.92
CA SER A 192 -17.40 15.33 10.78
C SER A 192 -18.30 15.45 9.56
N SER A 193 -18.04 14.68 8.51
CA SER A 193 -18.80 14.65 7.23
C SER A 193 -18.47 13.39 6.44
N ALA A 194 -19.35 12.99 5.55
CA ALA A 194 -19.17 11.93 4.56
C ALA A 194 -19.32 12.49 3.15
#